data_3795991677e60b262760533a4c1f721f
#
_entry.id   3795991677e60b262760533a4c1f721f
#
_cell.length_a   1.000
_cell.length_b   1.000
_cell.length_c   1.000
_cell.angle_alpha   90.00
_cell.angle_beta   90.00
_cell.angle_gamma   90.00
#
_symmetry.space_group_name_H-M   'P 1'
#
loop_
_entity.id
_entity.type
_entity.pdbx_description
1 polymer ?
#
loop_
_entity_poly.entity_id
_entity_poly.type
_entity_poly.pdbx_seq_one_letter_code
_entity_poly.pdbx_strand_id
1 'polypeptide(L)'
;SHYGIGIESWTDLDLWDRCITKGFPTVMAPMGYNNAYEIMQTPEFVVIRYEIIHDMRIIPLGGQEPLHEGIRQYWGDSRGRWEGNTLVVEVTNFTDKTFGTQQPLGSYRGGGSDMRVVERFTLTDEDTIDYQATLEDPRAFTRPWTLAIPLIRDESYVIYEYACHEGNYGLEHILSAAFKDR
;
A
#
# COMPACT_ATOMS: atom_id res chain seq x y z
N SER A 1 -13.61 -12.59 -1.68
CA SER A 1 -14.46 -11.66 -0.93
C SER A 1 -14.96 -12.37 0.30
N HIS A 2 -14.77 -11.78 1.47
CA HIS A 2 -15.37 -12.25 2.72
C HIS A 2 -16.89 -11.99 2.82
N TYR A 3 -17.47 -11.40 1.80
CA TYR A 3 -18.90 -11.17 1.71
C TYR A 3 -19.65 -12.50 1.58
N GLY A 4 -19.91 -13.14 2.69
CA GLY A 4 -20.67 -14.41 2.74
C GLY A 4 -20.33 -15.34 3.91
N ILE A 5 -19.32 -15.04 4.69
CA ILE A 5 -19.02 -15.76 5.93
C ILE A 5 -19.23 -14.78 7.08
N GLY A 6 -20.17 -15.05 7.97
CA GLY A 6 -20.68 -14.21 9.03
C GLY A 6 -19.70 -13.16 9.56
N ILE A 7 -19.89 -11.92 9.18
CA ILE A 7 -19.20 -10.77 9.80
C ILE A 7 -19.82 -10.64 11.19
N GLU A 8 -19.00 -10.84 12.21
CA GLU A 8 -19.43 -10.80 13.61
C GLU A 8 -18.99 -9.52 14.30
N SER A 9 -17.97 -8.86 13.75
CA SER A 9 -17.33 -7.71 14.33
C SER A 9 -16.73 -6.80 13.27
N TRP A 10 -16.49 -5.54 13.60
CA TRP A 10 -15.72 -4.61 12.76
C TRP A 10 -14.29 -5.11 12.46
N THR A 11 -13.74 -6.00 13.27
CA THR A 11 -12.42 -6.60 13.04
C THR A 11 -12.40 -7.61 11.90
N ASP A 12 -13.57 -8.08 11.46
CA ASP A 12 -13.70 -9.01 10.34
C ASP A 12 -13.68 -8.28 8.99
N LEU A 13 -13.80 -6.96 9.01
CA LEU A 13 -13.67 -6.09 7.85
C LEU A 13 -12.20 -5.74 7.62
N ASP A 14 -11.83 -5.58 6.36
CA ASP A 14 -10.46 -5.23 6.03
C ASP A 14 -10.10 -3.78 6.41
N LEU A 15 -8.82 -3.43 6.30
CA LEU A 15 -8.34 -2.11 6.66
C LEU A 15 -8.89 -1.02 5.74
N TRP A 16 -9.21 -1.37 4.49
CA TRP A 16 -9.77 -0.44 3.54
C TRP A 16 -11.23 -0.13 3.83
N ASP A 17 -12.06 -1.15 4.11
CA ASP A 17 -13.45 -0.95 4.51
C ASP A 17 -13.57 -0.06 5.76
N ARG A 18 -12.56 -0.13 6.63
CA ARG A 18 -12.46 0.68 7.85
C ARG A 18 -11.74 2.02 7.67
N CYS A 19 -11.43 2.41 6.44
CA CYS A 19 -10.71 3.64 6.11
C CYS A 19 -9.34 3.79 6.81
N ILE A 20 -8.63 2.71 7.10
CA ILE A 20 -7.31 2.75 7.74
C ILE A 20 -6.22 2.87 6.69
N THR A 21 -6.17 1.94 5.74
CA THR A 21 -5.22 1.94 4.63
C THR A 21 -5.65 0.94 3.56
N LYS A 22 -5.20 1.17 2.33
CA LYS A 22 -5.36 0.17 1.24
C LYS A 22 -4.37 -0.98 1.37
N GLY A 23 -3.30 -0.77 2.10
CA GLY A 23 -2.23 -1.73 2.27
C GLY A 23 -1.14 -1.61 1.21
N PHE A 24 0.04 -2.09 1.57
CA PHE A 24 1.25 -2.03 0.76
C PHE A 24 1.75 -3.47 0.48
N PRO A 25 2.25 -3.79 -0.73
CA PRO A 25 2.45 -2.91 -1.88
C PRO A 25 1.23 -2.76 -2.82
N THR A 26 0.08 -3.29 -2.50
CA THR A 26 -1.09 -3.34 -3.40
C THR A 26 -1.69 -2.00 -3.73
N VAL A 27 -1.48 -0.99 -2.91
CA VAL A 27 -1.85 0.39 -3.25
C VAL A 27 -1.23 0.85 -4.58
N MET A 28 -0.09 0.27 -4.97
CA MET A 28 0.58 0.53 -6.24
C MET A 28 0.01 -0.27 -7.42
N ALA A 29 -0.80 -1.29 -7.17
CA ALA A 29 -1.40 -2.08 -8.23
C ALA A 29 -2.66 -1.39 -8.78
N PRO A 30 -2.96 -1.52 -10.09
CA PRO A 30 -4.15 -0.94 -10.68
C PRO A 30 -5.43 -1.42 -9.98
N MET A 31 -6.30 -0.48 -9.67
CA MET A 31 -7.60 -0.71 -9.04
C MET A 31 -8.72 -0.15 -9.90
N GLY A 32 -9.97 -0.33 -9.47
CA GLY A 32 -11.14 0.16 -10.19
C GLY A 32 -11.26 1.69 -10.26
N TYR A 33 -10.58 2.43 -9.35
CA TYR A 33 -10.63 3.90 -9.26
C TYR A 33 -9.50 4.43 -8.36
N ASN A 34 -9.27 5.75 -8.40
CA ASN A 34 -8.30 6.49 -7.57
C ASN A 34 -6.88 5.91 -7.61
N ASN A 35 -6.38 5.69 -8.82
CA ASN A 35 -5.06 5.10 -9.05
C ASN A 35 -3.94 6.14 -9.22
N ALA A 36 -4.22 7.42 -8.98
CA ALA A 36 -3.23 8.46 -9.15
C ALA A 36 -2.27 8.56 -7.96
N TYR A 37 -1.04 8.90 -8.29
CA TYR A 37 0.02 9.19 -7.32
C TYR A 37 0.65 10.54 -7.63
N GLU A 38 1.01 11.27 -6.59
CA GLU A 38 1.88 12.44 -6.73
C GLU A 38 3.22 12.12 -6.08
N ILE A 39 4.29 12.22 -6.86
CA ILE A 39 5.65 11.93 -6.41
C ILE A 39 6.41 13.25 -6.31
N MET A 40 6.82 13.59 -5.11
CA MET A 40 7.60 14.79 -4.81
C MET A 40 8.99 14.38 -4.34
N GLN A 41 10.01 15.11 -4.78
CA GLN A 41 11.40 14.84 -4.45
C GLN A 41 12.08 16.05 -3.83
N THR A 42 12.83 15.81 -2.76
CA THR A 42 13.79 16.73 -2.16
C THR A 42 15.17 16.05 -2.11
N PRO A 43 16.24 16.77 -1.71
CA PRO A 43 17.54 16.12 -1.52
C PRO A 43 17.54 14.99 -0.46
N GLU A 44 16.68 15.09 0.55
CA GLU A 44 16.67 14.18 1.69
C GLU A 44 15.53 13.16 1.65
N PHE A 45 14.47 13.41 0.87
CA PHE A 45 13.27 12.60 0.88
C PHE A 45 12.64 12.46 -0.51
N VAL A 46 12.00 11.32 -0.75
CA VAL A 46 10.95 11.18 -1.75
C VAL A 46 9.63 10.99 -1.01
N VAL A 47 8.60 11.74 -1.43
CA VAL A 47 7.25 11.64 -0.85
C VAL A 47 6.32 11.16 -1.93
N ILE A 48 5.55 10.10 -1.65
CA ILE A 48 4.52 9.59 -2.53
C ILE A 48 3.17 9.79 -1.85
N ARG A 49 2.33 10.65 -2.42
CA ARG A 49 0.94 10.83 -2.02
C ARG A 49 0.05 9.98 -2.89
N TYR A 50 -0.76 9.16 -2.28
CA TYR A 50 -1.74 8.29 -2.95
C TYR A 50 -3.11 8.96 -2.92
N GLU A 51 -3.83 8.89 -4.04
CA GLU A 51 -5.20 9.41 -4.09
C GLU A 51 -6.12 8.56 -3.23
N ILE A 52 -6.01 7.23 -3.34
CA ILE A 52 -6.81 6.30 -2.54
C ILE A 52 -6.50 6.43 -1.05
N ILE A 53 -7.53 6.64 -0.23
CA ILE A 53 -7.45 6.80 1.24
C ILE A 53 -6.53 7.96 1.69
N HIS A 54 -6.15 8.88 0.80
CA HIS A 54 -5.24 10.02 1.08
C HIS A 54 -3.95 9.62 1.82
N ASP A 55 -3.50 8.37 1.64
CA ASP A 55 -2.25 7.89 2.24
C ASP A 55 -1.03 8.67 1.71
N MET A 56 -0.04 8.84 2.56
CA MET A 56 1.22 9.50 2.21
C MET A 56 2.38 8.67 2.76
N ARG A 57 3.39 8.49 1.91
CA ARG A 57 4.62 7.78 2.28
C ARG A 57 5.82 8.69 2.13
N ILE A 58 6.58 8.85 3.21
CA ILE A 58 7.83 9.60 3.22
C ILE A 58 8.97 8.59 3.22
N ILE A 59 9.84 8.69 2.22
CA ILE A 59 10.98 7.80 1.99
C ILE A 59 12.26 8.58 2.23
N PRO A 60 12.91 8.43 3.39
CA PRO A 60 14.21 9.06 3.64
C PRO A 60 15.28 8.52 2.69
N LEU A 61 16.13 9.43 2.21
CA LEU A 61 17.30 9.15 1.39
C LEU A 61 18.57 9.32 2.24
N GLY A 62 19.72 8.87 1.73
CA GLY A 62 21.00 9.18 2.37
C GLY A 62 21.42 8.25 3.49
N GLY A 63 20.89 7.01 3.54
CA GLY A 63 21.40 5.95 4.42
C GLY A 63 21.08 6.14 5.91
N GLN A 64 19.96 6.80 6.21
CA GLN A 64 19.48 6.86 7.60
C GLN A 64 19.21 5.45 8.11
N GLU A 65 19.58 5.21 9.38
CA GLU A 65 19.35 3.93 10.04
C GLU A 65 17.86 3.57 10.04
N PRO A 66 17.52 2.28 9.79
CA PRO A 66 16.17 1.81 9.93
C PRO A 66 15.61 2.03 11.34
N LEU A 67 14.31 2.15 11.46
CA LEU A 67 13.65 2.17 12.76
C LEU A 67 13.95 0.88 13.54
N HIS A 68 14.02 1.00 14.87
CA HIS A 68 14.17 -0.18 15.73
C HIS A 68 13.09 -1.23 15.40
N GLU A 69 13.45 -2.51 15.36
CA GLU A 69 12.56 -3.62 14.97
C GLU A 69 11.25 -3.72 15.78
N GLY A 70 11.22 -3.15 16.98
CA GLY A 70 10.02 -3.05 17.80
C GLY A 70 9.02 -1.98 17.34
N ILE A 71 9.40 -1.08 16.42
CA ILE A 71 8.53 -0.05 15.86
C ILE A 71 7.94 -0.57 14.56
N ARG A 72 6.68 -1.01 14.62
CA ARG A 72 5.96 -1.61 13.51
C ARG A 72 4.89 -0.67 12.97
N GLN A 73 4.77 -0.58 11.64
CA GLN A 73 3.84 0.32 10.97
C GLN A 73 3.03 -0.43 9.90
N TYR A 74 1.86 0.10 9.55
CA TYR A 74 1.03 -0.46 8.46
C TYR A 74 1.75 -0.40 7.10
N TRP A 75 2.52 0.66 6.87
CA TRP A 75 3.27 0.89 5.64
C TRP A 75 4.73 0.41 5.72
N GLY A 76 5.11 -0.17 6.85
CA GLY A 76 6.50 -0.49 7.14
C GLY A 76 7.38 0.76 7.30
N ASP A 77 8.67 0.53 7.41
CA ASP A 77 9.73 1.54 7.44
C ASP A 77 10.44 1.56 6.09
N SER A 78 10.30 2.65 5.35
CA SER A 78 10.87 2.82 3.99
C SER A 78 12.23 3.48 4.06
N ARG A 79 13.22 2.93 3.33
CA ARG A 79 14.56 3.51 3.17
C ARG A 79 14.94 3.54 1.70
N GLY A 80 15.24 4.73 1.19
CA GLY A 80 15.54 4.96 -0.21
C GLY A 80 17.03 5.21 -0.48
N ARG A 81 17.48 4.79 -1.66
CA ARG A 81 18.78 5.16 -2.22
C ARG A 81 18.70 5.23 -3.73
N TRP A 82 19.57 6.03 -4.30
CA TRP A 82 19.70 6.11 -5.75
C TRP A 82 20.73 5.11 -6.28
N GLU A 83 20.36 4.39 -7.33
CA GLU A 83 21.25 3.57 -8.15
C GLU A 83 21.17 4.07 -9.59
N GLY A 84 22.00 5.03 -9.97
CA GLY A 84 21.90 5.72 -11.25
C GLY A 84 20.58 6.48 -11.36
N ASN A 85 19.76 6.14 -12.38
CA ASN A 85 18.42 6.71 -12.60
C ASN A 85 17.29 5.91 -11.92
N THR A 86 17.63 4.99 -11.03
CA THR A 86 16.66 4.18 -10.31
C THR A 86 16.66 4.55 -8.83
N LEU A 87 15.48 4.90 -8.31
CA LEU A 87 15.25 4.93 -6.86
C LEU A 87 14.96 3.51 -6.38
N VAL A 88 15.79 3.01 -5.50
CA VAL A 88 15.57 1.73 -4.82
C VAL A 88 15.09 1.99 -3.40
N VAL A 89 13.97 1.39 -3.05
CA VAL A 89 13.36 1.54 -1.72
C VAL A 89 13.24 0.17 -1.06
N GLU A 90 13.82 0.02 0.09
CA GLU A 90 13.64 -1.15 0.94
C GLU A 90 12.62 -0.83 2.02
N VAL A 91 11.66 -1.73 2.22
CA VAL A 91 10.58 -1.55 3.21
C VAL A 91 10.53 -2.77 4.11
N THR A 92 10.63 -2.52 5.40
CA THR A 92 10.62 -3.53 6.46
C THR A 92 9.72 -3.07 7.62
N ASN A 93 9.76 -3.71 8.76
CA ASN A 93 9.06 -3.30 9.98
C ASN A 93 7.53 -3.17 9.82
N PHE A 94 6.92 -4.04 9.03
CA PHE A 94 5.47 -4.10 8.93
C PHE A 94 4.83 -4.61 10.24
N THR A 95 3.63 -4.13 10.54
CA THR A 95 2.82 -4.66 11.63
C THR A 95 2.14 -5.96 11.23
N ASP A 96 1.88 -6.85 12.18
CA ASP A 96 1.08 -8.06 11.98
C ASP A 96 -0.42 -7.79 11.73
N LYS A 97 -0.83 -6.53 11.85
CA LYS A 97 -2.22 -6.10 11.61
C LYS A 97 -2.49 -5.77 10.14
N THR A 98 -1.49 -5.85 9.26
CA THR A 98 -1.68 -5.73 7.82
C THR A 98 -2.33 -6.99 7.29
N PHE A 99 -3.63 -6.92 7.08
CA PHE A 99 -4.28 -7.91 6.23
C PHE A 99 -3.86 -7.64 4.79
N GLY A 100 -3.34 -8.66 4.17
CA GLY A 100 -3.04 -8.61 2.75
C GLY A 100 -4.26 -8.25 1.97
N THR A 101 -3.99 -7.61 0.98
CA THR A 101 -4.70 -7.04 -0.10
C THR A 101 -5.89 -7.84 -0.57
N GLN A 102 -7.01 -7.20 -0.56
CA GLN A 102 -8.10 -7.57 -1.41
C GLN A 102 -7.93 -6.84 -2.75
N GLN A 103 -7.77 -7.62 -3.83
CA GLN A 103 -7.79 -7.14 -5.21
C GLN A 103 -6.73 -6.09 -5.62
N PRO A 104 -6.09 -6.22 -6.75
CA PRO A 104 -6.28 -7.22 -7.79
C PRO A 104 -5.52 -8.53 -7.56
N LEU A 105 -4.71 -8.62 -6.53
CA LEU A 105 -3.81 -9.74 -6.26
C LEU A 105 -4.48 -10.90 -5.49
N GLY A 106 -5.82 -10.95 -5.48
CA GLY A 106 -6.56 -12.04 -4.86
C GLY A 106 -6.62 -11.96 -3.33
N SER A 107 -6.87 -13.09 -2.68
CA SER A 107 -6.98 -13.19 -1.23
C SER A 107 -5.62 -13.25 -0.53
N TYR A 108 -4.65 -12.42 -0.94
CA TYR A 108 -3.38 -12.34 -0.25
C TYR A 108 -3.61 -11.85 1.18
N ARG A 109 -3.40 -12.72 2.13
CA ARG A 109 -3.46 -12.45 3.56
C ARG A 109 -2.07 -12.52 4.18
N GLY A 110 -1.08 -12.10 3.44
CA GLY A 110 0.26 -11.93 3.94
C GLY A 110 0.46 -10.53 4.50
N GLY A 111 1.66 -10.20 4.87
CA GLY A 111 2.00 -8.91 5.43
C GLY A 111 2.13 -8.98 6.93
N GLY A 112 2.94 -9.88 7.39
CA GLY A 112 3.33 -9.90 8.80
C GLY A 112 4.64 -9.18 9.04
N SER A 113 5.09 -9.28 10.26
CA SER A 113 6.35 -8.70 10.75
C SER A 113 7.58 -9.09 9.93
N ASP A 114 7.51 -10.24 9.23
CA ASP A 114 8.63 -10.79 8.47
C ASP A 114 8.60 -10.40 6.98
N MET A 115 7.56 -9.64 6.57
CA MET A 115 7.44 -9.15 5.20
C MET A 115 8.55 -8.13 4.91
N ARG A 116 9.15 -8.26 3.74
CA ARG A 116 10.10 -7.32 3.16
C ARG A 116 9.69 -7.00 1.73
N VAL A 117 9.75 -5.74 1.37
CA VAL A 117 9.50 -5.30 0.00
C VAL A 117 10.70 -4.52 -0.50
N VAL A 118 11.13 -4.80 -1.72
CA VAL A 118 12.12 -3.99 -2.44
C VAL A 118 11.46 -3.41 -3.67
N GLU A 119 11.38 -2.10 -3.71
CA GLU A 119 10.84 -1.37 -4.84
C GLU A 119 11.96 -0.76 -5.68
N ARG A 120 11.69 -0.64 -6.96
CA ARG A 120 12.54 0.03 -7.93
C ARG A 120 11.68 0.94 -8.80
N PHE A 121 12.00 2.22 -8.78
CA PHE A 121 11.39 3.23 -9.64
C PHE A 121 12.46 3.67 -10.63
N THR A 122 12.37 3.22 -11.87
CA THR A 122 13.35 3.52 -12.92
C THR A 122 12.72 4.46 -13.93
N LEU A 123 13.26 5.67 -14.07
CA LEU A 123 12.83 6.59 -15.13
C LEU A 123 13.34 6.05 -16.47
N THR A 124 12.43 5.64 -17.35
CA THR A 124 12.75 5.06 -18.66
C THR A 124 12.71 6.10 -19.78
N ASP A 125 11.86 7.08 -19.64
CA ASP A 125 11.76 8.28 -20.49
C ASP A 125 11.19 9.45 -19.69
N GLU A 126 10.92 10.59 -20.33
CA GLU A 126 10.47 11.83 -19.66
C GLU A 126 9.16 11.64 -18.87
N ASP A 127 8.27 10.75 -19.35
CA ASP A 127 6.92 10.59 -18.82
C ASP A 127 6.64 9.19 -18.23
N THR A 128 7.64 8.31 -18.23
CA THR A 128 7.44 6.91 -17.83
C THR A 128 8.42 6.46 -16.75
N ILE A 129 7.88 5.93 -15.67
CA ILE A 129 8.64 5.20 -14.64
C ILE A 129 8.27 3.72 -14.73
N ASP A 130 9.26 2.85 -15.00
CA ASP A 130 9.12 1.40 -14.78
C ASP A 130 9.18 1.15 -13.28
N TYR A 131 8.04 0.75 -12.70
CA TYR A 131 7.92 0.42 -11.29
C TYR A 131 7.91 -1.08 -11.10
N GLN A 132 8.77 -1.55 -10.21
CA GLN A 132 8.84 -2.94 -9.79
C GLN A 132 8.85 -3.03 -8.27
N ALA A 133 8.04 -3.96 -7.71
CA ALA A 133 8.04 -4.27 -6.29
C ALA A 133 8.22 -5.77 -6.09
N THR A 134 9.36 -6.16 -5.52
CA THR A 134 9.63 -7.55 -5.14
C THR A 134 9.25 -7.76 -3.69
N LEU A 135 8.35 -8.69 -3.46
CA LEU A 135 7.80 -9.03 -2.17
C LEU A 135 8.36 -10.36 -1.67
N GLU A 136 8.88 -10.34 -0.47
CA GLU A 136 9.29 -11.53 0.30
C GLU A 136 8.40 -11.61 1.54
N ASP A 137 7.63 -12.69 1.66
CA ASP A 137 6.86 -13.01 2.87
C ASP A 137 6.86 -14.52 3.05
N PRO A 138 7.79 -15.07 3.84
CA PRO A 138 7.95 -16.51 4.01
C PRO A 138 6.77 -17.20 4.69
N ARG A 139 5.87 -16.42 5.33
CA ARG A 139 4.65 -16.96 5.94
C ARG A 139 3.53 -17.13 4.92
N ALA A 140 3.56 -16.38 3.82
CA ALA A 140 2.53 -16.39 2.79
C ALA A 140 2.97 -17.07 1.49
N PHE A 141 4.25 -16.97 1.13
CA PHE A 141 4.77 -17.43 -0.15
C PHE A 141 5.99 -18.32 0.00
N THR A 142 6.09 -19.32 -0.84
CA THR A 142 7.24 -20.25 -0.88
C THR A 142 8.45 -19.63 -1.56
N ARG A 143 8.29 -18.53 -2.27
CA ARG A 143 9.35 -17.77 -2.96
C ARG A 143 8.93 -16.31 -3.14
N PRO A 144 9.89 -15.38 -3.28
CA PRO A 144 9.59 -14.01 -3.66
C PRO A 144 8.88 -13.92 -5.01
N TRP A 145 8.08 -12.87 -5.18
CA TRP A 145 7.46 -12.54 -6.46
C TRP A 145 7.52 -11.02 -6.71
N THR A 146 7.41 -10.62 -7.95
CA THR A 146 7.54 -9.22 -8.35
C THR A 146 6.28 -8.75 -9.08
N LEU A 147 5.72 -7.63 -8.62
CA LEU A 147 4.80 -6.80 -9.38
C LEU A 147 5.63 -5.87 -10.27
N ALA A 148 5.29 -5.77 -11.55
CA ALA A 148 5.92 -4.84 -12.48
C ALA A 148 4.85 -4.12 -13.30
N ILE A 149 4.84 -2.78 -13.26
CA ILE A 149 3.87 -1.93 -13.98
C ILE A 149 4.54 -0.62 -14.41
N PRO A 150 4.18 -0.04 -15.56
CA PRO A 150 4.56 1.31 -15.89
C PRO A 150 3.69 2.32 -15.13
N LEU A 151 4.30 3.39 -14.64
CA LEU A 151 3.61 4.59 -14.16
C LEU A 151 3.78 5.67 -15.22
N ILE A 152 2.68 6.20 -15.72
CA ILE A 152 2.66 7.20 -16.78
C ILE A 152 2.32 8.55 -16.18
N ARG A 153 3.09 9.58 -16.54
CA ARG A 153 2.85 10.95 -16.13
C ARG A 153 1.62 11.50 -16.84
N ASP A 154 0.74 12.13 -16.08
CA ASP A 154 -0.42 12.86 -16.61
C ASP A 154 -0.51 14.24 -15.93
N GLU A 155 -0.03 15.27 -16.62
CA GLU A 155 -0.07 16.64 -16.11
C GLU A 155 -1.47 17.27 -16.13
N SER A 156 -2.41 16.66 -16.84
CA SER A 156 -3.79 17.13 -16.90
C SER A 156 -4.63 16.66 -15.72
N TYR A 157 -4.16 15.64 -15.00
CA TYR A 157 -4.86 15.06 -13.86
C TYR A 157 -4.49 15.74 -12.55
N VAL A 158 -5.48 16.04 -11.74
CA VAL A 158 -5.31 16.55 -10.38
C VAL A 158 -5.85 15.52 -9.40
N ILE A 159 -5.03 15.18 -8.41
CA ILE A 159 -5.46 14.27 -7.33
C ILE A 159 -6.59 14.91 -6.53
N TYR A 160 -7.69 14.20 -6.42
CA TYR A 160 -8.85 14.60 -5.61
C TYR A 160 -8.68 14.18 -4.15
N GLU A 161 -9.44 14.85 -3.28
CA GLU A 161 -9.58 14.43 -1.90
C GLU A 161 -10.33 13.09 -1.82
N TYR A 162 -9.82 12.16 -1.04
CA TYR A 162 -10.48 10.90 -0.73
C TYR A 162 -10.98 10.94 0.72
N ALA A 163 -12.21 11.37 0.92
CA ALA A 163 -12.84 11.52 2.22
C ALA A 163 -13.46 10.19 2.68
N CYS A 164 -12.63 9.18 2.95
CA CYS A 164 -13.07 7.80 3.21
C CYS A 164 -14.04 7.69 4.39
N HIS A 165 -13.85 8.48 5.44
CA HIS A 165 -14.72 8.44 6.63
C HIS A 165 -16.04 9.17 6.45
N GLU A 166 -16.06 10.19 5.60
CA GLU A 166 -17.24 11.01 5.39
C GLU A 166 -18.33 10.21 4.63
N GLY A 167 -19.44 10.01 5.27
CA GLY A 167 -20.56 9.25 4.69
C GLY A 167 -20.29 7.75 4.49
N ASN A 168 -19.33 7.15 5.21
CA ASN A 168 -19.07 5.71 5.16
C ASN A 168 -20.19 4.92 5.84
N TYR A 169 -21.39 4.97 5.27
CA TYR A 169 -22.53 4.16 5.71
C TYR A 169 -22.34 2.67 5.36
N GLY A 170 -21.39 2.33 4.51
CA GLY A 170 -21.12 0.94 4.13
C GLY A 170 -20.74 0.09 5.34
N LEU A 171 -19.88 0.59 6.21
CA LEU A 171 -19.48 -0.11 7.45
C LEU A 171 -20.68 -0.37 8.37
N GLU A 172 -21.51 0.65 8.59
CA GLU A 172 -22.73 0.53 9.41
C GLU A 172 -23.73 -0.46 8.83
N HIS A 173 -23.95 -0.38 7.50
CA HIS A 173 -24.90 -1.26 6.82
C HIS A 173 -24.46 -2.71 6.82
N ILE A 174 -23.17 -2.99 6.60
CA ILE A 174 -22.60 -4.35 6.64
C ILE A 174 -22.77 -4.94 8.04
N LEU A 175 -22.42 -4.21 9.08
CA LEU A 175 -22.56 -4.67 10.45
C LEU A 175 -24.03 -4.85 10.84
N SER A 176 -24.91 -3.91 10.49
CA SER A 176 -26.35 -3.99 10.77
C SER A 176 -26.99 -5.19 10.05
N ALA A 177 -26.60 -5.48 8.81
CA ALA A 177 -27.11 -6.63 8.09
C ALA A 177 -26.67 -7.94 8.76
N ALA A 178 -25.41 -8.04 9.20
CA ALA A 178 -24.88 -9.22 9.87
C ALA A 178 -25.57 -9.54 11.21
N PHE A 179 -26.18 -8.55 11.87
CA PHE A 179 -26.87 -8.72 13.15
C PHE A 179 -28.39 -8.90 13.01
N LYS A 180 -28.99 -8.66 11.85
CA LYS A 180 -30.44 -8.81 11.65
C LYS A 180 -30.94 -10.25 11.62
N ASP A 181 -30.05 -11.19 11.33
CA ASP A 181 -30.36 -12.61 11.19
C ASP A 181 -30.06 -13.40 12.50
N ARG A 182 -29.85 -12.70 13.61
CA ARG A 182 -29.67 -13.26 14.96
C ARG A 182 -30.82 -12.86 15.87
#